data_82d10290d2197492eb06656d03dac5f9
#
_entry.id   82d10290d2197492eb06656d03dac5f9
#
_cell.length_a   1.000
_cell.length_b   1.000
_cell.length_c   1.000
_cell.angle_alpha   90.00
_cell.angle_beta   90.00
_cell.angle_gamma   90.00
#
_symmetry.space_group_name_H-M   'P 1'
#
loop_
_entity.id
_entity.type
_entity.pdbx_description
1 polymer ?
#
loop_
_entity_poly.entity_id
_entity_poly.type
_entity_poly.pdbx_seq_one_letter_code
_entity_poly.pdbx_strand_id
1 'polypeptide(L)'
;LYISEGAIEGVRGDIAFAQSCLETGNFTFSGSAVTLDQNNFCGLGVTKNGMKGNSFKTPAEGIRAQIQHLQAYASTGRLKQKVVDPRYTYVKRASAEYVEHLGIQENPKNCGWAAGKNYGQKIINILNSILAISSGAVIPEKENTTMEINIKKMISKKNCYIGQNKPAYVVIHETDNWSKGANAKCHA
;
A
#
# COMPACT_ATOMS: atom_id res chain seq x y z
N LEU A 1 -10.25 1.24 3.08
CA LEU A 1 -9.43 1.15 4.30
C LEU A 1 -8.28 2.16 4.29
N TYR A 2 -7.40 2.18 3.28
CA TYR A 2 -6.24 3.10 3.28
C TYR A 2 -6.65 4.56 3.47
N ILE A 3 -7.66 5.01 2.73
CA ILE A 3 -8.13 6.40 2.80
C ILE A 3 -8.76 6.70 4.17
N SER A 4 -9.61 5.78 4.67
CA SER A 4 -10.28 5.97 5.97
C SER A 4 -9.31 5.92 7.15
N GLU A 5 -8.42 4.93 7.21
CA GLU A 5 -7.40 4.83 8.26
C GLU A 5 -6.43 6.03 8.19
N GLY A 6 -6.03 6.43 6.98
CA GLY A 6 -5.17 7.58 6.76
C GLY A 6 -5.81 8.88 7.23
N ALA A 7 -7.08 9.11 6.91
CA ALA A 7 -7.82 10.31 7.33
C ALA A 7 -7.91 10.43 8.86
N ILE A 8 -8.08 9.32 9.58
CA ILE A 8 -8.13 9.34 11.05
C ILE A 8 -6.80 9.80 11.64
N GLU A 9 -5.68 9.30 11.15
CA GLU A 9 -4.35 9.60 11.72
C GLU A 9 -3.68 10.82 11.06
N GLY A 10 -4.32 11.45 10.07
CA GLY A 10 -3.76 12.59 9.34
C GLY A 10 -2.65 12.20 8.37
N VAL A 11 -2.69 10.99 7.84
CA VAL A 11 -1.75 10.44 6.86
C VAL A 11 -2.45 10.29 5.51
N ARG A 12 -1.75 10.58 4.42
CA ARG A 12 -2.25 10.33 3.07
C ARG A 12 -2.35 8.83 2.79
N GLY A 13 -3.59 8.31 2.78
CA GLY A 13 -3.87 6.89 2.56
C GLY A 13 -3.49 6.40 1.15
N ASP A 14 -3.55 7.27 0.15
CA ASP A 14 -3.10 6.96 -1.22
C ASP A 14 -1.59 6.71 -1.30
N ILE A 15 -0.78 7.45 -0.53
CA ILE A 15 0.66 7.19 -0.38
C ILE A 15 0.90 5.83 0.29
N ALA A 16 0.16 5.52 1.36
CA ALA A 16 0.26 4.23 2.03
C ALA A 16 -0.13 3.07 1.09
N PHE A 17 -1.17 3.25 0.27
CA PHE A 17 -1.56 2.27 -0.74
C PHE A 17 -0.47 2.08 -1.80
N ALA A 18 0.09 3.16 -2.35
CA ALA A 18 1.20 3.09 -3.30
C ALA A 18 2.44 2.42 -2.70
N GLN A 19 2.72 2.65 -1.42
CA GLN A 19 3.77 1.95 -0.69
C GLN A 19 3.48 0.45 -0.61
N SER A 20 2.25 0.05 -0.31
CA SER A 20 1.88 -1.37 -0.28
C SER A 20 2.01 -2.04 -1.64
N CYS A 21 1.66 -1.35 -2.73
CA CYS A 21 1.92 -1.84 -4.08
C CYS A 21 3.42 -2.13 -4.29
N LEU A 22 4.30 -1.23 -3.83
CA LEU A 22 5.75 -1.41 -3.92
C LEU A 22 6.23 -2.61 -3.11
N GLU A 23 5.83 -2.70 -1.84
CA GLU A 23 6.33 -3.69 -0.88
C GLU A 23 5.84 -5.12 -1.16
N THR A 24 4.67 -5.26 -1.78
CA THR A 24 4.04 -6.56 -2.03
C THR A 24 4.08 -6.98 -3.51
N GLY A 25 4.72 -6.20 -4.37
CA GLY A 25 4.69 -6.42 -5.81
C GLY A 25 3.26 -6.37 -6.35
N ASN A 26 2.54 -5.28 -6.10
CA ASN A 26 1.13 -5.09 -6.46
C ASN A 26 0.22 -6.19 -5.90
N PHE A 27 0.37 -6.49 -4.61
CA PHE A 27 -0.40 -7.50 -3.86
C PHE A 27 -0.28 -8.93 -4.41
N THR A 28 0.76 -9.22 -5.19
CA THR A 28 1.08 -10.60 -5.61
C THR A 28 1.84 -11.36 -4.55
N PHE A 29 2.54 -10.65 -3.66
CA PHE A 29 3.45 -11.17 -2.64
C PHE A 29 4.58 -12.04 -3.21
N SER A 30 4.78 -12.04 -4.52
CA SER A 30 5.87 -12.78 -5.17
C SER A 30 7.22 -12.17 -4.79
N GLY A 31 8.09 -12.96 -4.17
CA GLY A 31 9.38 -12.49 -3.66
C GLY A 31 9.31 -11.59 -2.42
N SER A 32 8.13 -11.35 -1.86
CA SER A 32 7.98 -10.63 -0.60
C SER A 32 8.38 -11.48 0.60
N ALA A 33 8.94 -10.85 1.64
CA ALA A 33 9.24 -11.50 2.91
C ALA A 33 7.98 -11.78 3.76
N VAL A 34 6.86 -11.19 3.40
CA VAL A 34 5.55 -11.37 4.03
C VAL A 34 4.58 -12.03 3.06
N THR A 35 3.56 -12.66 3.59
CA THR A 35 2.53 -13.38 2.85
C THR A 35 1.15 -12.76 3.08
N LEU A 36 0.19 -13.03 2.20
CA LEU A 36 -1.16 -12.44 2.26
C LEU A 36 -1.87 -12.74 3.59
N ASP A 37 -1.71 -13.94 4.13
CA ASP A 37 -2.34 -14.39 5.38
C ASP A 37 -1.82 -13.64 6.62
N GLN A 38 -0.67 -12.96 6.51
CA GLN A 38 -0.16 -12.11 7.58
C GLN A 38 -0.89 -10.76 7.69
N ASN A 39 -1.72 -10.37 6.72
CA ASN A 39 -2.32 -9.04 6.64
C ASN A 39 -1.31 -7.89 6.78
N ASN A 40 -0.08 -8.12 6.34
CA ASN A 40 1.04 -7.18 6.42
C ASN A 40 1.39 -6.71 5.01
N PHE A 41 0.95 -5.52 4.65
CA PHE A 41 1.05 -5.01 3.28
C PHE A 41 2.26 -4.10 3.05
N CYS A 42 3.16 -4.01 4.03
CA CYS A 42 4.30 -3.09 3.97
C CYS A 42 5.60 -3.69 4.53
N GLY A 43 5.64 -5.01 4.74
CA GLY A 43 6.83 -5.68 5.27
C GLY A 43 7.18 -5.29 6.71
N LEU A 44 6.21 -4.79 7.49
CA LEU A 44 6.47 -4.32 8.85
C LEU A 44 7.07 -5.43 9.71
N GLY A 45 8.19 -5.12 10.38
CA GLY A 45 8.92 -6.09 11.20
C GLY A 45 9.95 -6.95 10.47
N VAL A 46 10.06 -6.83 9.15
CA VAL A 46 11.15 -7.46 8.37
C VAL A 46 12.39 -6.58 8.48
N THR A 47 13.27 -6.88 9.42
CA THR A 47 14.50 -6.08 9.66
C THR A 47 15.76 -6.78 9.16
N LYS A 48 15.66 -8.03 8.78
CA LYS A 48 16.78 -8.85 8.23
C LYS A 48 16.22 -9.86 7.24
N ASN A 49 17.08 -10.31 6.31
CA ASN A 49 16.73 -11.42 5.41
C ASN A 49 16.31 -12.67 6.19
N GLY A 50 15.26 -13.33 5.73
CA GLY A 50 14.69 -14.53 6.34
C GLY A 50 13.73 -14.30 7.51
N MET A 51 13.48 -13.05 7.92
CA MET A 51 12.44 -12.74 8.91
C MET A 51 11.06 -12.71 8.26
N LYS A 52 10.08 -13.29 8.96
CA LYS A 52 8.68 -13.34 8.49
C LYS A 52 7.92 -12.03 8.63
N GLY A 53 8.46 -11.02 9.32
CA GLY A 53 7.72 -9.81 9.66
C GLY A 53 6.58 -10.04 10.66
N ASN A 54 5.80 -8.99 10.90
CA ASN A 54 4.65 -9.04 11.78
C ASN A 54 3.42 -9.63 11.08
N SER A 55 2.49 -10.16 11.86
CA SER A 55 1.17 -10.60 11.40
C SER A 55 0.09 -9.84 12.16
N PHE A 56 -1.01 -9.53 11.48
CA PHE A 56 -2.16 -8.81 12.02
C PHE A 56 -3.42 -9.66 11.89
N LYS A 57 -4.40 -9.43 12.77
CA LYS A 57 -5.63 -10.23 12.83
C LYS A 57 -6.52 -10.01 11.61
N THR A 58 -6.53 -8.81 11.08
CA THR A 58 -7.36 -8.41 9.95
C THR A 58 -6.59 -7.50 9.00
N PRO A 59 -6.99 -7.39 7.73
CA PRO A 59 -6.44 -6.40 6.79
C PRO A 59 -6.52 -4.97 7.33
N ALA A 60 -7.62 -4.61 7.98
CA ALA A 60 -7.80 -3.29 8.59
C ALA A 60 -6.74 -3.00 9.66
N GLU A 61 -6.44 -3.99 10.51
CA GLU A 61 -5.41 -3.85 11.55
C GLU A 61 -4.01 -3.68 10.94
N GLY A 62 -3.69 -4.45 9.89
CA GLY A 62 -2.41 -4.34 9.19
C GLY A 62 -2.23 -2.99 8.49
N ILE A 63 -3.27 -2.50 7.82
CA ILE A 63 -3.25 -1.17 7.19
C ILE A 63 -3.15 -0.08 8.26
N ARG A 64 -3.89 -0.19 9.36
CA ARG A 64 -3.77 0.73 10.51
C ARG A 64 -2.35 0.76 11.05
N ALA A 65 -1.71 -0.38 11.23
CA ALA A 65 -0.32 -0.46 11.68
C ALA A 65 0.64 0.28 10.74
N GLN A 66 0.47 0.11 9.43
CA GLN A 66 1.24 0.84 8.42
C GLN A 66 1.01 2.35 8.50
N ILE A 67 -0.26 2.78 8.58
CA ILE A 67 -0.62 4.21 8.72
C ILE A 67 -0.02 4.81 9.98
N GLN A 68 -0.08 4.12 11.12
CA GLN A 68 0.52 4.56 12.37
C GLN A 68 2.05 4.68 12.27
N HIS A 69 2.69 3.75 11.58
CA HIS A 69 4.13 3.80 11.33
C HIS A 69 4.51 5.00 10.45
N LEU A 70 3.75 5.27 9.40
CA LEU A 70 3.93 6.46 8.55
C LEU A 70 3.67 7.75 9.32
N GLN A 71 2.64 7.78 10.18
CA GLN A 71 2.38 8.92 11.07
C GLN A 71 3.57 9.20 11.99
N ALA A 72 4.22 8.15 12.49
CA ALA A 72 5.42 8.31 13.29
C ALA A 72 6.55 8.99 12.54
N TYR A 73 6.78 8.63 11.27
CA TYR A 73 7.76 9.31 10.42
C TYR A 73 7.39 10.76 10.12
N ALA A 74 6.11 11.02 9.88
CA ALA A 74 5.64 12.33 9.44
C ALA A 74 5.47 13.34 10.58
N SER A 75 5.20 12.90 11.83
CA SER A 75 4.74 13.79 12.89
C SER A 75 5.14 13.36 14.30
N THR A 76 5.21 14.32 15.19
CA THR A 76 5.27 14.10 16.65
C THR A 76 3.89 14.04 17.30
N GLY A 77 2.81 14.27 16.54
CA GLY A 77 1.43 14.24 17.02
C GLY A 77 1.04 12.87 17.60
N ARG A 78 0.08 12.87 18.52
CA ARG A 78 -0.42 11.62 19.10
C ARG A 78 -1.32 10.90 18.10
N LEU A 79 -1.31 9.57 18.12
CA LEU A 79 -2.28 8.77 17.42
C LEU A 79 -3.69 9.02 17.92
N LYS A 80 -4.66 8.91 17.03
CA LYS A 80 -6.11 9.04 17.33
C LYS A 80 -6.73 7.71 17.72
N GLN A 81 -6.13 6.61 17.27
CA GLN A 81 -6.58 5.26 17.54
C GLN A 81 -5.59 4.52 18.46
N LYS A 82 -6.06 3.41 19.03
CA LYS A 82 -5.21 2.49 19.79
C LYS A 82 -4.04 2.04 18.92
N VAL A 83 -2.84 2.06 19.48
CA VAL A 83 -1.62 1.60 18.82
C VAL A 83 -1.76 0.11 18.50
N VAL A 84 -1.61 -0.24 17.23
CA VAL A 84 -1.53 -1.63 16.72
C VAL A 84 -0.21 -1.89 16.00
N ASP A 85 0.55 -0.83 15.68
CA ASP A 85 1.91 -0.95 15.15
C ASP A 85 2.90 -1.36 16.25
N PRO A 86 3.45 -2.60 16.19
CA PRO A 86 4.40 -3.06 17.21
C PRO A 86 5.77 -2.37 17.12
N ARG A 87 5.99 -1.60 16.06
CA ARG A 87 7.25 -0.90 15.81
C ARG A 87 7.15 0.63 15.94
N TYR A 88 5.99 1.14 16.34
CA TYR A 88 5.72 2.57 16.42
C TYR A 88 6.77 3.36 17.22
N THR A 89 7.21 2.81 18.35
CA THR A 89 8.18 3.46 19.25
C THR A 89 9.62 3.41 18.76
N TYR A 90 9.92 2.60 17.75
CA TYR A 90 11.27 2.52 17.17
C TYR A 90 11.52 3.58 16.09
N VAL A 91 10.47 4.26 15.64
CA VAL A 91 10.60 5.30 14.62
C VAL A 91 11.15 6.59 15.25
N LYS A 92 12.15 7.17 14.59
CA LYS A 92 12.57 8.55 14.91
C LYS A 92 11.46 9.49 14.44
N ARG A 93 10.68 10.02 15.39
CA ARG A 93 9.48 10.81 15.13
C ARG A 93 9.78 12.07 14.30
N ALA A 94 8.86 12.42 13.39
CA ALA A 94 8.97 13.58 12.50
C ALA A 94 10.30 13.62 11.73
N SER A 95 10.78 12.48 11.31
CA SER A 95 12.04 12.38 10.57
C SER A 95 11.87 12.45 9.05
N ALA A 96 10.67 12.19 8.52
CA ALA A 96 10.37 12.26 7.09
C ALA A 96 9.35 13.36 6.83
N GLU A 97 9.82 14.51 6.37
CA GLU A 97 8.99 15.65 5.96
C GLU A 97 8.35 15.42 4.59
N TYR A 98 9.05 14.71 3.72
CA TYR A 98 8.63 14.36 2.36
C TYR A 98 8.61 12.84 2.21
N VAL A 99 7.88 12.35 1.20
CA VAL A 99 7.81 10.91 0.89
C VAL A 99 9.19 10.35 0.54
N GLU A 100 10.02 11.14 -0.12
CA GLU A 100 11.40 10.79 -0.45
C GLU A 100 12.24 10.48 0.79
N HIS A 101 11.96 11.17 1.91
CA HIS A 101 12.65 10.94 3.18
C HIS A 101 12.27 9.62 3.87
N LEU A 102 11.35 8.82 3.31
CA LEU A 102 11.16 7.44 3.71
C LEU A 102 12.32 6.54 3.25
N GLY A 103 13.10 6.97 2.25
CA GLY A 103 14.37 6.35 1.89
C GLY A 103 15.50 6.82 2.81
N ILE A 104 16.26 5.89 3.41
CA ILE A 104 17.37 6.23 4.31
C ILE A 104 18.43 7.05 3.57
N GLN A 105 18.69 6.73 2.31
CA GLN A 105 19.71 7.41 1.50
C GLN A 105 19.34 8.84 1.12
N GLU A 106 18.04 9.12 0.99
CA GLU A 106 17.50 10.42 0.61
C GLU A 106 17.15 11.29 1.82
N ASN A 107 17.10 10.68 3.02
CA ASN A 107 16.73 11.39 4.25
C ASN A 107 17.94 12.13 4.85
N PRO A 108 17.88 13.46 5.02
CA PRO A 108 19.00 14.24 5.59
C PRO A 108 19.31 13.88 7.05
N LYS A 109 18.40 13.16 7.74
CA LYS A 109 18.60 12.68 9.12
C LYS A 109 19.16 11.26 9.17
N ASN A 110 19.56 10.67 8.03
CA ASN A 110 20.08 9.31 7.89
C ASN A 110 19.21 8.24 8.55
N CYS A 111 17.90 8.36 8.42
CA CYS A 111 16.92 7.40 8.92
C CYS A 111 15.73 7.33 7.95
N GLY A 112 14.99 6.25 7.97
CA GLY A 112 13.87 6.06 7.07
C GLY A 112 13.30 4.65 7.15
N TRP A 113 12.35 4.38 6.30
CA TRP A 113 11.68 3.09 6.19
C TRP A 113 12.55 2.03 5.53
N ALA A 114 13.19 2.37 4.42
CA ALA A 114 13.95 1.42 3.61
C ALA A 114 15.32 1.96 3.21
N ALA A 115 16.31 1.05 3.11
CA ALA A 115 17.67 1.37 2.71
C ALA A 115 17.85 1.45 1.19
N GLY A 116 16.88 1.00 0.40
CA GLY A 116 16.96 0.98 -1.05
C GLY A 116 16.95 2.40 -1.63
N LYS A 117 17.83 2.65 -2.61
CA LYS A 117 17.93 3.94 -3.30
C LYS A 117 16.61 4.33 -3.98
N ASN A 118 16.28 5.62 -3.89
CA ASN A 118 15.07 6.22 -4.49
C ASN A 118 13.77 5.58 -3.98
N TYR A 119 13.74 5.13 -2.73
CA TYR A 119 12.59 4.43 -2.18
C TYR A 119 11.31 5.27 -2.24
N GLY A 120 11.33 6.49 -1.71
CA GLY A 120 10.17 7.38 -1.74
C GLY A 120 9.78 7.78 -3.16
N GLN A 121 10.76 7.98 -4.06
CA GLN A 121 10.47 8.27 -5.47
C GLN A 121 9.73 7.12 -6.17
N LYS A 122 10.04 5.86 -5.82
CA LYS A 122 9.30 4.70 -6.35
C LYS A 122 7.83 4.72 -5.90
N ILE A 123 7.57 5.08 -4.65
CA ILE A 123 6.20 5.25 -4.13
C ILE A 123 5.48 6.35 -4.91
N ILE A 124 6.11 7.51 -5.12
CA ILE A 124 5.53 8.63 -5.87
C ILE A 124 5.22 8.23 -7.32
N ASN A 125 6.10 7.48 -7.97
CA ASN A 125 5.87 7.01 -9.34
C ASN A 125 4.64 6.09 -9.43
N ILE A 126 4.48 5.17 -8.48
CA ILE A 126 3.30 4.31 -8.40
C ILE A 126 2.05 5.15 -8.16
N LEU A 127 2.09 6.08 -7.21
CA LEU A 127 0.97 6.99 -6.93
C LEU A 127 0.55 7.77 -8.19
N ASN A 128 1.51 8.34 -8.90
CA ASN A 128 1.23 9.08 -10.14
C ASN A 128 0.59 8.19 -11.20
N SER A 129 1.02 6.94 -11.33
CA SER A 129 0.40 5.98 -12.24
C SER A 129 -1.05 5.68 -11.86
N ILE A 130 -1.33 5.51 -10.56
CA ILE A 130 -2.70 5.30 -10.05
C ILE A 130 -3.58 6.51 -10.35
N LEU A 131 -3.08 7.72 -10.09
CA LEU A 131 -3.82 8.96 -10.32
C LEU A 131 -4.08 9.20 -11.81
N ALA A 132 -3.11 8.89 -12.68
CA ALA A 132 -3.28 8.99 -14.13
C ALA A 132 -4.39 8.07 -14.64
N ILE A 133 -4.46 6.84 -14.16
CA ILE A 133 -5.54 5.89 -14.50
C ILE A 133 -6.89 6.45 -14.04
N SER A 134 -6.96 7.00 -12.83
CA SER A 134 -8.19 7.55 -12.25
C SER A 134 -8.70 8.78 -12.99
N SER A 135 -7.80 9.57 -13.60
CA SER A 135 -8.15 10.77 -14.37
C SER A 135 -8.47 10.50 -15.85
N GLY A 136 -8.41 9.23 -16.30
CA GLY A 136 -8.59 8.89 -17.72
C GLY A 136 -7.45 9.35 -18.62
N ALA A 137 -6.34 9.80 -18.07
CA ALA A 137 -5.15 10.17 -18.84
C ALA A 137 -4.53 8.90 -19.44
N VAL A 138 -4.32 8.92 -20.75
CA VAL A 138 -3.53 7.87 -21.43
C VAL A 138 -2.09 8.00 -20.92
N ILE A 139 -1.59 7.00 -20.21
CA ILE A 139 -0.19 6.95 -19.81
C ILE A 139 0.63 6.74 -21.09
N PRO A 140 1.50 7.69 -21.49
CA PRO A 140 2.38 7.43 -22.63
C PRO A 140 3.27 6.23 -22.27
N GLU A 141 3.28 5.22 -23.15
CA GLU A 141 4.22 4.10 -23.07
C GLU A 141 5.65 4.67 -23.03
N LYS A 142 6.25 4.73 -21.84
CA LYS A 142 7.70 4.84 -21.72
C LYS A 142 8.28 3.46 -21.85
N GLU A 143 9.16 3.30 -22.85
CA GLU A 143 9.94 2.10 -23.08
C GLU A 143 10.56 1.55 -21.80
N ASN A 144 10.32 0.25 -21.59
CA ASN A 144 11.08 -0.71 -20.78
C ASN A 144 11.38 -0.39 -19.31
N THR A 145 10.35 -0.45 -18.47
CA THR A 145 10.35 -1.35 -17.29
C THR A 145 8.88 -1.61 -16.95
N THR A 146 8.31 -2.59 -17.57
CA THR A 146 6.88 -2.93 -17.50
C THR A 146 6.56 -3.52 -16.13
N MET A 147 6.08 -2.71 -15.21
CA MET A 147 5.11 -3.21 -14.24
C MET A 147 3.74 -3.19 -14.93
N GLU A 148 3.47 -4.16 -15.76
CA GLU A 148 2.11 -4.42 -16.21
C GLU A 148 1.31 -4.88 -14.98
N ILE A 149 0.48 -3.99 -14.45
CA ILE A 149 -0.64 -4.44 -13.63
C ILE A 149 -1.55 -5.20 -14.58
N ASN A 150 -1.48 -6.53 -14.57
CA ASN A 150 -2.23 -7.36 -15.49
C ASN A 150 -3.68 -7.47 -15.00
N ILE A 151 -4.41 -6.35 -15.10
CA ILE A 151 -5.83 -6.23 -14.73
C ILE A 151 -6.66 -7.33 -15.43
N LYS A 152 -6.25 -7.76 -16.62
CA LYS A 152 -6.91 -8.86 -17.35
C LYS A 152 -6.94 -10.19 -16.60
N LYS A 153 -6.00 -10.44 -15.67
CA LYS A 153 -6.01 -11.65 -14.84
C LYS A 153 -6.96 -11.57 -13.65
N MET A 154 -7.32 -10.37 -13.20
CA MET A 154 -8.23 -10.17 -12.08
C MET A 154 -9.70 -10.16 -12.49
N ILE A 155 -10.00 -9.94 -13.78
CA ILE A 155 -11.36 -9.96 -14.31
C ILE A 155 -11.62 -11.37 -14.87
N SER A 156 -12.43 -12.15 -14.16
CA SER A 156 -12.91 -13.43 -14.65
C SER A 156 -13.75 -13.21 -15.90
N LYS A 157 -13.45 -13.95 -16.99
CA LYS A 157 -14.25 -13.94 -18.24
C LYS A 157 -15.73 -14.24 -17.99
N LYS A 158 -16.08 -14.90 -16.89
CA LYS A 158 -17.45 -15.23 -16.48
C LYS A 158 -18.27 -14.03 -16.02
N ASN A 159 -17.62 -12.95 -15.57
CA ASN A 159 -18.28 -11.78 -14.97
C ASN A 159 -18.06 -10.51 -15.83
N CYS A 160 -17.61 -10.66 -17.06
CA CYS A 160 -17.37 -9.54 -17.96
C CYS A 160 -18.46 -9.50 -19.05
N TYR A 161 -19.31 -8.50 -19.01
CA TYR A 161 -20.27 -8.20 -20.09
C TYR A 161 -19.53 -7.39 -21.15
N ILE A 162 -18.98 -8.08 -22.15
CA ILE A 162 -18.22 -7.45 -23.23
C ILE A 162 -19.15 -6.50 -24.00
N GLY A 163 -18.78 -5.23 -24.05
CA GLY A 163 -19.43 -4.20 -24.86
C GLY A 163 -20.60 -3.45 -24.20
N GLN A 164 -20.99 -3.77 -22.96
CA GLN A 164 -22.11 -3.10 -22.29
C GLN A 164 -21.69 -2.14 -21.17
N ASN A 165 -20.48 -2.26 -20.64
CA ASN A 165 -19.99 -1.36 -19.60
C ASN A 165 -18.98 -0.37 -20.18
N LYS A 166 -19.27 0.91 -20.03
CA LYS A 166 -18.30 2.01 -20.15
C LYS A 166 -17.96 2.48 -18.74
N PRO A 167 -17.07 1.77 -17.99
CA PRO A 167 -16.74 2.20 -16.65
C PRO A 167 -16.03 3.55 -16.72
N ALA A 168 -16.61 4.57 -16.09
CA ALA A 168 -15.99 5.87 -15.94
C ALA A 168 -14.89 5.83 -14.86
N TYR A 169 -14.90 4.82 -13.99
CA TYR A 169 -13.90 4.60 -12.92
C TYR A 169 -13.98 3.17 -12.41
N VAL A 170 -12.88 2.69 -11.86
CA VAL A 170 -12.84 1.43 -11.12
C VAL A 170 -13.15 1.74 -9.66
N VAL A 171 -14.30 1.29 -9.19
CA VAL A 171 -14.63 1.31 -7.77
C VAL A 171 -14.07 0.04 -7.16
N ILE A 172 -13.04 0.17 -6.32
CA ILE A 172 -12.58 -0.94 -5.49
C ILE A 172 -13.57 -1.03 -4.34
N HIS A 173 -14.57 -1.90 -4.49
CA HIS A 173 -15.45 -2.26 -3.39
C HIS A 173 -14.69 -3.16 -2.43
N GLU A 174 -14.56 -2.69 -1.22
CA GLU A 174 -14.11 -3.51 -0.12
C GLU A 174 -15.29 -4.38 0.32
N THR A 175 -15.10 -5.69 0.18
CA THR A 175 -16.05 -6.64 0.74
C THR A 175 -15.47 -7.12 2.06
N ASP A 176 -16.11 -6.83 3.17
CA ASP A 176 -15.73 -7.35 4.50
C ASP A 176 -15.85 -8.87 4.61
N ASN A 177 -16.25 -9.53 3.52
CA ASN A 177 -16.44 -10.96 3.48
C ASN A 177 -15.18 -11.68 2.97
N TRP A 178 -14.29 -12.01 3.88
CA TRP A 178 -13.04 -12.74 3.64
C TRP A 178 -13.23 -14.26 3.77
N SER A 179 -14.46 -14.77 3.82
CA SER A 179 -14.70 -16.21 3.88
C SER A 179 -14.24 -16.90 2.59
N LYS A 180 -13.74 -18.14 2.74
CA LYS A 180 -13.34 -18.97 1.61
C LYS A 180 -14.52 -19.16 0.65
N GLY A 181 -14.40 -18.66 -0.57
CA GLY A 181 -15.49 -18.68 -1.57
C GLY A 181 -16.25 -17.38 -1.74
N ALA A 182 -15.96 -16.33 -0.97
CA ALA A 182 -16.51 -15.01 -1.20
C ALA A 182 -16.12 -14.50 -2.60
N ASN A 183 -17.09 -14.08 -3.38
CA ASN A 183 -16.88 -13.56 -4.73
C ASN A 183 -17.95 -12.49 -5.03
N ALA A 184 -17.82 -11.81 -6.16
CA ALA A 184 -18.72 -10.73 -6.58
C ALA A 184 -20.22 -11.11 -6.63
N LYS A 185 -20.57 -12.41 -6.63
CA LYS A 185 -21.98 -12.86 -6.56
C LYS A 185 -22.61 -12.67 -5.17
N CYS A 186 -21.80 -12.54 -4.12
CA CYS A 186 -22.30 -12.34 -2.75
C CYS A 186 -22.77 -10.90 -2.51
N HIS A 187 -22.56 -10.01 -3.49
CA HIS A 187 -22.81 -8.57 -3.37
C HIS A 187 -23.67 -8.02 -4.53
N ALA A 188 -24.29 -8.89 -5.33
CA ALA A 188 -25.22 -8.51 -6.40
C ALA A 188 -26.66 -8.48 -5.91
#